data_962acfa88c62dee6e30bcd54bcdb9243
#
_entry.id   962acfa88c62dee6e30bcd54bcdb9243
#
_cell.length_a   1.000
_cell.length_b   1.000
_cell.length_c   1.000
_cell.angle_alpha   90.00
_cell.angle_beta   90.00
_cell.angle_gamma   90.00
#
_symmetry.space_group_name_H-M   'P 1'
#
loop_
_entity.id
_entity.type
_entity.pdbx_description
1 polymer ?
#
loop_
_entity_poly.entity_id
_entity_poly.type
_entity_poly.pdbx_seq_one_letter_code
_entity_poly.pdbx_strand_id
1 'polypeptide(L)'
;MARFERAALLKRFREMAKRGEPIVGGGAGTGLSAKCEEAGGVDLIVIYNSGRYRMAGRGSLAGLMAYGDANAIVLEMASEVLPVVSKTPVLAGVNGTDPFRDMDAFLDQLKALGFAGVQNFPTVGLIDGVFRANLEETGMSYALEIDMIAKAREKDMLTTPYVFSEKEAAAMAIAGADIIVCHLGLTTGGTIGAQTAPKLADCPAHIDTWASAALSVNQDILVLAHGGPIADPADADFIMKNTRHCHGFYGASSMERLPVERALTDQVRKFKAIGAR
;
A
#
# COMPACT_ATOMS: atom_id res chain seq x y z
N MET A 1 -4.53 -24.95 -0.20
CA MET A 1 -4.89 -24.19 1.03
C MET A 1 -4.21 -22.84 0.95
N ALA A 2 -4.91 -21.77 1.29
CA ALA A 2 -4.28 -20.46 1.40
C ALA A 2 -3.14 -20.52 2.43
N ARG A 3 -1.99 -19.95 2.10
CA ARG A 3 -0.79 -19.94 2.96
C ARG A 3 -1.02 -19.14 4.25
N PHE A 4 -1.92 -18.15 4.18
CA PHE A 4 -2.32 -17.30 5.30
C PHE A 4 -3.84 -17.21 5.32
N GLU A 5 -4.44 -17.46 6.48
CA GLU A 5 -5.88 -17.32 6.68
C GLU A 5 -6.18 -15.88 7.14
N ARG A 6 -7.13 -15.22 6.47
CA ARG A 6 -7.55 -13.85 6.76
C ARG A 6 -7.92 -13.66 8.24
N ALA A 7 -8.70 -14.57 8.81
CA ALA A 7 -9.14 -14.47 10.20
C ALA A 7 -7.95 -14.51 11.19
N ALA A 8 -6.94 -15.36 10.92
CA ALA A 8 -5.74 -15.44 11.73
C ALA A 8 -4.89 -14.16 11.65
N LEU A 9 -4.77 -13.58 10.45
CA LEU A 9 -4.07 -12.29 10.25
C LEU A 9 -4.76 -11.16 11.01
N LEU A 10 -6.08 -11.03 10.90
CA LEU A 10 -6.85 -10.01 11.60
C LEU A 10 -6.78 -10.16 13.13
N LYS A 11 -6.84 -11.40 13.63
CA LYS A 11 -6.65 -11.64 15.06
C LYS A 11 -5.29 -11.12 15.51
N ARG A 12 -4.20 -11.47 14.79
CA ARG A 12 -2.85 -11.00 15.10
C ARG A 12 -2.77 -9.48 15.09
N PHE A 13 -3.25 -8.81 14.05
CA PHE A 13 -3.17 -7.36 13.92
C PHE A 13 -3.98 -6.62 14.98
N ARG A 14 -5.16 -7.13 15.34
CA ARG A 14 -5.96 -6.57 16.45
C ARG A 14 -5.28 -6.75 17.81
N GLU A 15 -4.59 -7.87 18.02
CA GLU A 15 -3.79 -8.08 19.23
C GLU A 15 -2.59 -7.12 19.30
N MET A 16 -1.90 -6.88 18.17
CA MET A 16 -0.83 -5.87 18.10
C MET A 16 -1.38 -4.48 18.43
N ALA A 17 -2.47 -4.06 17.78
CA ALA A 17 -3.10 -2.77 18.05
C ALA A 17 -3.49 -2.59 19.52
N LYS A 18 -4.05 -3.63 20.17
CA LYS A 18 -4.40 -3.61 21.60
C LYS A 18 -3.16 -3.45 22.52
N ARG A 19 -1.99 -3.94 22.10
CA ARG A 19 -0.72 -3.78 22.84
C ARG A 19 0.00 -2.48 22.51
N GLY A 20 -0.54 -1.66 21.60
CA GLY A 20 0.14 -0.46 21.11
C GLY A 20 1.36 -0.77 20.22
N GLU A 21 1.47 -1.98 19.69
CA GLU A 21 2.51 -2.38 18.74
C GLU A 21 2.12 -1.92 17.34
N PRO A 22 2.99 -1.21 16.61
CA PRO A 22 2.66 -0.73 15.27
C PRO A 22 2.54 -1.90 14.28
N ILE A 23 1.49 -1.88 13.47
CA ILE A 23 1.37 -2.76 12.30
C ILE A 23 2.15 -2.10 11.16
N VAL A 24 3.16 -2.78 10.64
CA VAL A 24 4.02 -2.25 9.59
C VAL A 24 3.79 -3.01 8.29
N GLY A 25 3.33 -2.29 7.27
CA GLY A 25 3.23 -2.78 5.90
C GLY A 25 4.36 -2.25 5.02
N GLY A 26 4.87 -3.08 4.13
CA GLY A 26 5.91 -2.73 3.16
C GLY A 26 5.45 -2.91 1.72
N GLY A 27 5.90 -2.04 0.83
CA GLY A 27 5.66 -2.15 -0.61
C GLY A 27 6.92 -2.54 -1.35
N ALA A 28 7.00 -3.78 -1.84
CA ALA A 28 8.15 -4.33 -2.54
C ALA A 28 8.00 -4.27 -4.06
N GLY A 29 9.02 -3.78 -4.76
CA GLY A 29 9.10 -3.76 -6.22
C GLY A 29 9.96 -4.87 -6.81
N THR A 30 10.71 -5.60 -5.97
CA THR A 30 11.57 -6.71 -6.34
C THR A 30 11.55 -7.81 -5.27
N GLY A 31 11.96 -9.02 -5.66
CA GLY A 31 12.12 -10.12 -4.71
C GLY A 31 13.18 -9.84 -3.62
N LEU A 32 14.23 -9.08 -3.95
CA LEU A 32 15.25 -8.69 -2.98
C LEU A 32 14.67 -7.78 -1.91
N SER A 33 13.87 -6.76 -2.30
CA SER A 33 13.22 -5.86 -1.36
C SER A 33 12.28 -6.62 -0.43
N ALA A 34 11.42 -7.47 -0.99
CA ALA A 34 10.49 -8.29 -0.22
C ALA A 34 11.20 -9.19 0.81
N LYS A 35 12.32 -9.82 0.40
CA LYS A 35 13.16 -10.62 1.30
C LYS A 35 13.77 -9.81 2.44
N CYS A 36 14.23 -8.58 2.15
CA CYS A 36 14.79 -7.69 3.16
C CYS A 36 13.69 -7.17 4.11
N GLU A 37 12.52 -6.82 3.59
CA GLU A 37 11.37 -6.41 4.39
C GLU A 37 10.92 -7.54 5.34
N GLU A 38 10.81 -8.78 4.86
CA GLU A 38 10.52 -9.94 5.72
C GLU A 38 11.59 -10.14 6.79
N ALA A 39 12.87 -10.02 6.44
CA ALA A 39 13.96 -10.15 7.39
C ALA A 39 13.95 -9.03 8.44
N GLY A 40 13.46 -7.85 8.09
CA GLY A 40 13.23 -6.70 8.97
C GLY A 40 12.01 -6.84 9.88
N GLY A 41 11.17 -7.87 9.67
CA GLY A 41 10.01 -8.14 10.51
C GLY A 41 8.74 -7.40 10.09
N VAL A 42 8.60 -7.04 8.82
CA VAL A 42 7.37 -6.42 8.28
C VAL A 42 6.16 -7.35 8.48
N ASP A 43 5.00 -6.79 8.79
CA ASP A 43 3.79 -7.56 9.10
C ASP A 43 3.00 -7.99 7.87
N LEU A 44 3.09 -7.22 6.78
CA LEU A 44 2.50 -7.51 5.48
C LEU A 44 3.28 -6.80 4.36
N ILE A 45 3.30 -7.41 3.19
CA ILE A 45 3.95 -6.88 1.99
C ILE A 45 2.89 -6.68 0.91
N VAL A 46 2.97 -5.58 0.15
CA VAL A 46 2.18 -5.40 -1.08
C VAL A 46 3.10 -5.29 -2.29
N ILE A 47 2.70 -5.95 -3.37
CA ILE A 47 3.35 -5.79 -4.68
C ILE A 47 2.36 -5.22 -5.68
N TYR A 48 2.80 -4.23 -6.45
CA TYR A 48 2.03 -3.58 -7.51
C TYR A 48 2.96 -2.98 -8.57
N ASN A 49 2.43 -2.67 -9.74
CA ASN A 49 3.20 -2.18 -10.88
C ASN A 49 4.10 -0.98 -10.54
N SER A 50 3.62 -0.04 -9.70
CA SER A 50 4.40 1.12 -9.26
C SER A 50 5.65 0.74 -8.47
N GLY A 51 5.63 -0.38 -7.73
CA GLY A 51 6.81 -0.93 -7.06
C GLY A 51 7.92 -1.27 -8.05
N ARG A 52 7.58 -1.99 -9.12
CA ARG A 52 8.52 -2.32 -10.21
C ARG A 52 9.08 -1.05 -10.86
N TYR A 53 8.23 -0.07 -11.20
CA TYR A 53 8.69 1.19 -11.79
C TYR A 53 9.57 2.01 -10.85
N ARG A 54 9.26 2.03 -9.57
CA ARG A 54 10.05 2.69 -8.54
C ARG A 54 11.45 2.10 -8.44
N MET A 55 11.59 0.78 -8.47
CA MET A 55 12.88 0.11 -8.46
C MET A 55 13.61 0.18 -9.81
N ALA A 56 12.90 0.52 -10.88
CA ALA A 56 13.50 0.91 -12.15
C ALA A 56 13.90 2.41 -12.20
N GLY A 57 13.86 3.12 -11.07
CA GLY A 57 14.27 4.53 -10.96
C GLY A 57 13.21 5.52 -11.46
N ARG A 58 11.92 5.21 -11.38
CA ARG A 58 10.81 6.07 -11.81
C ARG A 58 9.97 6.50 -10.61
N GLY A 59 9.31 7.65 -10.71
CA GLY A 59 8.37 8.12 -9.69
C GLY A 59 7.16 7.19 -9.55
N SER A 60 6.56 7.13 -8.36
CA SER A 60 5.47 6.20 -8.07
C SER A 60 4.23 6.41 -8.95
N LEU A 61 3.98 7.62 -9.46
CA LEU A 61 2.88 7.88 -10.41
C LEU A 61 3.08 7.21 -11.78
N ALA A 62 4.27 6.69 -12.10
CA ALA A 62 4.47 5.86 -13.28
C ALA A 62 3.48 4.68 -13.34
N GLY A 63 3.02 4.20 -12.18
CA GLY A 63 2.00 3.15 -12.09
C GLY A 63 0.60 3.55 -12.55
N LEU A 64 0.32 4.85 -12.68
CA LEU A 64 -0.95 5.38 -13.20
C LEU A 64 -0.87 5.73 -14.69
N MET A 65 0.31 5.62 -15.29
CA MET A 65 0.53 5.96 -16.70
C MET A 65 0.41 4.71 -17.59
N ALA A 66 0.19 4.93 -18.89
CA ALA A 66 0.00 3.86 -19.87
C ALA A 66 1.31 3.14 -20.25
N TYR A 67 2.10 2.73 -19.26
CA TYR A 67 3.40 2.05 -19.44
C TYR A 67 3.30 0.53 -19.40
N GLY A 68 2.13 -0.02 -19.16
CA GLY A 68 1.89 -1.46 -19.16
C GLY A 68 0.55 -1.81 -18.50
N ASP A 69 0.19 -3.08 -18.60
CA ASP A 69 -0.97 -3.65 -17.91
C ASP A 69 -0.61 -3.87 -16.42
N ALA A 70 -1.20 -3.07 -15.53
CA ALA A 70 -0.90 -3.10 -14.11
C ALA A 70 -1.17 -4.46 -13.46
N ASN A 71 -2.29 -5.09 -13.82
CA ASN A 71 -2.69 -6.38 -13.27
C ASN A 71 -1.81 -7.53 -13.82
N ALA A 72 -1.40 -7.49 -15.09
CA ALA A 72 -0.44 -8.45 -15.64
C ALA A 72 0.94 -8.33 -14.97
N ILE A 73 1.41 -7.10 -14.72
CA ILE A 73 2.69 -6.86 -14.03
C ILE A 73 2.68 -7.45 -12.63
N VAL A 74 1.57 -7.38 -11.89
CA VAL A 74 1.45 -8.01 -10.56
C VAL A 74 1.57 -9.53 -10.65
N LEU A 75 0.97 -10.16 -11.67
CA LEU A 75 1.12 -11.62 -11.91
C LEU A 75 2.58 -12.00 -12.22
N GLU A 76 3.28 -11.20 -13.01
CA GLU A 76 4.70 -11.41 -13.27
C GLU A 76 5.53 -11.27 -11.98
N MET A 77 5.30 -10.20 -11.19
CA MET A 77 5.98 -9.98 -9.91
C MET A 77 5.71 -11.09 -8.90
N ALA A 78 4.54 -11.74 -8.96
CA ALA A 78 4.22 -12.87 -8.09
C ALA A 78 5.24 -14.00 -8.21
N SER A 79 5.70 -14.31 -9.42
CA SER A 79 6.71 -15.35 -9.66
C SER A 79 8.09 -15.02 -9.07
N GLU A 80 8.40 -13.74 -8.92
CA GLU A 80 9.64 -13.26 -8.31
C GLU A 80 9.55 -13.17 -6.78
N VAL A 81 8.43 -12.67 -6.25
CA VAL A 81 8.30 -12.32 -4.83
C VAL A 81 7.80 -13.47 -3.97
N LEU A 82 6.73 -14.18 -4.39
CA LEU A 82 6.12 -15.21 -3.55
C LEU A 82 7.08 -16.36 -3.16
N PRO A 83 8.02 -16.81 -4.02
CA PRO A 83 8.96 -17.87 -3.64
C PRO A 83 10.01 -17.47 -2.60
N VAL A 84 10.31 -16.18 -2.46
CA VAL A 84 11.38 -15.67 -1.57
C VAL A 84 10.87 -15.13 -0.25
N VAL A 85 9.54 -15.02 -0.09
CA VAL A 85 8.86 -14.59 1.14
C VAL A 85 8.17 -15.80 1.76
N SER A 86 8.46 -16.13 3.02
CA SER A 86 7.97 -17.37 3.63
C SER A 86 7.08 -17.19 4.86
N LYS A 87 7.20 -16.09 5.57
CA LYS A 87 6.54 -15.85 6.87
C LYS A 87 5.59 -14.67 6.86
N THR A 88 5.69 -13.80 5.84
CA THR A 88 4.93 -12.57 5.73
C THR A 88 3.83 -12.71 4.68
N PRO A 89 2.57 -12.33 4.95
CA PRO A 89 1.52 -12.31 3.94
C PRO A 89 1.83 -11.28 2.85
N VAL A 90 1.69 -11.71 1.59
CA VAL A 90 1.86 -10.84 0.41
C VAL A 90 0.49 -10.52 -0.17
N LEU A 91 0.24 -9.23 -0.41
CA LEU A 91 -0.97 -8.70 -1.01
C LEU A 91 -0.70 -8.25 -2.44
N ALA A 92 -1.70 -8.37 -3.30
CA ALA A 92 -1.67 -7.85 -4.66
C ALA A 92 -2.27 -6.44 -4.73
N GLY A 93 -1.54 -5.50 -5.33
CA GLY A 93 -2.15 -4.26 -5.78
C GLY A 93 -2.96 -4.53 -7.06
N VAL A 94 -4.25 -4.23 -7.02
CA VAL A 94 -5.21 -4.52 -8.08
C VAL A 94 -5.72 -3.22 -8.70
N ASN A 95 -5.60 -3.10 -10.01
CA ASN A 95 -6.29 -2.07 -10.77
C ASN A 95 -7.78 -2.44 -10.89
N GLY A 96 -8.60 -1.99 -9.93
CA GLY A 96 -10.02 -2.32 -9.84
C GLY A 96 -10.87 -1.70 -10.96
N THR A 97 -10.35 -0.72 -11.70
CA THR A 97 -11.02 -0.09 -12.84
C THR A 97 -10.68 -0.74 -14.18
N ASP A 98 -9.95 -1.87 -14.20
CA ASP A 98 -9.55 -2.56 -15.43
C ASP A 98 -10.78 -3.11 -16.19
N PRO A 99 -11.12 -2.57 -17.38
CA PRO A 99 -12.31 -2.97 -18.11
C PRO A 99 -12.10 -4.24 -18.94
N PHE A 100 -10.88 -4.77 -18.99
CA PHE A 100 -10.50 -5.93 -19.81
C PHE A 100 -10.42 -7.22 -19.01
N ARG A 101 -10.75 -7.19 -17.70
CA ARG A 101 -10.72 -8.36 -16.81
C ARG A 101 -12.08 -8.59 -16.16
N ASP A 102 -12.47 -9.85 -16.10
CA ASP A 102 -13.44 -10.29 -15.10
C ASP A 102 -12.78 -10.24 -13.73
N MET A 103 -13.20 -9.32 -12.88
CA MET A 103 -12.57 -9.07 -11.59
C MET A 103 -12.75 -10.25 -10.63
N ASP A 104 -13.86 -10.98 -10.70
CA ASP A 104 -14.08 -12.16 -9.88
C ASP A 104 -13.09 -13.27 -10.23
N ALA A 105 -12.92 -13.57 -11.51
CA ALA A 105 -11.96 -14.57 -11.99
C ALA A 105 -10.51 -14.15 -11.67
N PHE A 106 -10.21 -12.86 -11.78
CA PHE A 106 -8.87 -12.34 -11.45
C PHE A 106 -8.53 -12.47 -9.98
N LEU A 107 -9.46 -12.16 -9.08
CA LEU A 107 -9.29 -12.35 -7.63
C LEU A 107 -9.10 -13.82 -7.26
N ASP A 108 -9.84 -14.74 -7.91
CA ASP A 108 -9.64 -16.18 -7.72
C ASP A 108 -8.25 -16.63 -8.19
N GLN A 109 -7.76 -16.09 -9.30
CA GLN A 109 -6.39 -16.34 -9.78
C GLN A 109 -5.35 -15.86 -8.77
N LEU A 110 -5.48 -14.66 -8.22
CA LEU A 110 -4.57 -14.12 -7.19
C LEU A 110 -4.55 -15.00 -5.94
N LYS A 111 -5.72 -15.42 -5.48
CA LYS A 111 -5.86 -16.31 -4.32
C LYS A 111 -5.20 -17.67 -4.59
N ALA A 112 -5.39 -18.24 -5.79
CA ALA A 112 -4.78 -19.50 -6.20
C ALA A 112 -3.25 -19.43 -6.28
N LEU A 113 -2.68 -18.28 -6.66
CA LEU A 113 -1.24 -18.02 -6.65
C LEU A 113 -0.64 -17.90 -5.24
N GLY A 114 -1.46 -17.68 -4.22
CA GLY A 114 -1.02 -17.60 -2.84
C GLY A 114 -0.96 -16.20 -2.25
N PHE A 115 -1.55 -15.20 -2.92
CA PHE A 115 -1.76 -13.90 -2.31
C PHE A 115 -2.72 -14.00 -1.11
N ALA A 116 -2.36 -13.33 -0.02
CA ALA A 116 -3.17 -13.31 1.20
C ALA A 116 -4.32 -12.28 1.13
N GLY A 117 -4.21 -11.31 0.23
CA GLY A 117 -5.14 -10.21 0.15
C GLY A 117 -4.86 -9.26 -1.01
N VAL A 118 -5.58 -8.14 -0.99
CA VAL A 118 -5.50 -7.12 -2.05
C VAL A 118 -5.47 -5.69 -1.51
N GLN A 119 -4.99 -4.77 -2.35
CA GLN A 119 -5.04 -3.33 -2.19
C GLN A 119 -5.44 -2.70 -3.52
N ASN A 120 -6.20 -1.59 -3.51
CA ASN A 120 -6.63 -0.87 -4.70
C ASN A 120 -5.49 0.03 -5.25
N PHE A 121 -4.56 -0.56 -5.97
CA PHE A 121 -3.53 0.22 -6.66
C PHE A 121 -3.16 -0.45 -8.00
N PRO A 122 -3.14 0.27 -9.12
CA PRO A 122 -3.44 1.70 -9.33
C PRO A 122 -4.84 2.13 -8.86
N THR A 123 -4.97 3.40 -8.48
CA THR A 123 -6.23 3.95 -7.95
C THR A 123 -6.53 5.32 -8.54
N VAL A 124 -7.78 5.55 -8.88
CA VAL A 124 -8.28 6.87 -9.30
C VAL A 124 -8.36 7.86 -8.13
N GLY A 125 -8.24 7.38 -6.89
CA GLY A 125 -8.19 8.20 -5.68
C GLY A 125 -7.05 9.21 -5.66
N LEU A 126 -5.97 8.97 -6.40
CA LEU A 126 -4.83 9.90 -6.56
C LEU A 126 -5.10 11.01 -7.59
N ILE A 127 -6.19 10.93 -8.34
CA ILE A 127 -6.55 11.90 -9.37
C ILE A 127 -7.62 12.82 -8.78
N ASP A 128 -7.49 14.13 -8.99
CA ASP A 128 -8.38 15.15 -8.45
C ASP A 128 -8.97 16.07 -9.53
N GLY A 129 -9.78 17.04 -9.10
CA GLY A 129 -10.33 18.10 -9.94
C GLY A 129 -11.18 17.57 -11.12
N VAL A 130 -11.09 18.28 -12.25
CA VAL A 130 -11.89 17.99 -13.46
C VAL A 130 -11.57 16.58 -14.00
N PHE A 131 -10.30 16.16 -13.96
CA PHE A 131 -9.93 14.83 -14.48
C PHE A 131 -10.53 13.70 -13.65
N ARG A 132 -10.61 13.85 -12.32
CA ARG A 132 -11.31 12.89 -11.47
C ARG A 132 -12.80 12.85 -11.83
N ALA A 133 -13.46 14.00 -11.98
CA ALA A 133 -14.85 14.06 -12.38
C ALA A 133 -15.09 13.35 -13.72
N ASN A 134 -14.25 13.59 -14.72
CA ASN A 134 -14.35 12.93 -16.00
C ASN A 134 -14.16 11.40 -15.94
N LEU A 135 -13.26 10.89 -15.09
CA LEU A 135 -13.13 9.46 -14.88
C LEU A 135 -14.40 8.84 -14.27
N GLU A 136 -14.97 9.50 -13.25
CA GLU A 136 -16.23 9.07 -12.62
C GLU A 136 -17.39 9.04 -13.62
N GLU A 137 -17.52 10.08 -14.47
CA GLU A 137 -18.57 10.22 -15.49
C GLU A 137 -18.43 9.21 -16.62
N THR A 138 -17.22 8.77 -16.93
CA THR A 138 -16.92 7.86 -18.05
C THR A 138 -16.73 6.41 -17.66
N GLY A 139 -17.14 6.02 -16.45
CA GLY A 139 -17.17 4.63 -16.04
C GLY A 139 -15.84 4.10 -15.45
N MET A 140 -14.89 4.99 -15.14
CA MET A 140 -13.63 4.65 -14.47
C MET A 140 -13.63 5.19 -13.04
N SER A 141 -14.70 4.89 -12.29
CA SER A 141 -14.94 5.47 -10.98
C SER A 141 -14.25 4.72 -9.85
N TYR A 142 -14.03 5.42 -8.73
CA TYR A 142 -13.58 4.80 -7.49
C TYR A 142 -14.57 3.76 -6.95
N ALA A 143 -15.85 3.82 -7.37
CA ALA A 143 -16.86 2.83 -7.01
C ALA A 143 -16.49 1.41 -7.50
N LEU A 144 -15.77 1.27 -8.62
CA LEU A 144 -15.28 -0.03 -9.10
C LEU A 144 -14.19 -0.60 -8.17
N GLU A 145 -13.39 0.26 -7.55
CA GLU A 145 -12.40 -0.17 -6.56
C GLU A 145 -13.09 -0.63 -5.26
N ILE A 146 -14.17 0.05 -4.86
CA ILE A 146 -15.01 -0.37 -3.72
C ILE A 146 -15.65 -1.75 -4.00
N ASP A 147 -16.19 -1.96 -5.20
CA ASP A 147 -16.75 -3.25 -5.62
C ASP A 147 -15.69 -4.37 -5.63
N MET A 148 -14.49 -4.09 -6.12
CA MET A 148 -13.36 -5.02 -6.07
C MET A 148 -13.00 -5.41 -4.63
N ILE A 149 -12.99 -4.46 -3.69
CA ILE A 149 -12.74 -4.74 -2.27
C ILE A 149 -13.86 -5.61 -1.67
N ALA A 150 -15.13 -5.33 -1.99
CA ALA A 150 -16.25 -6.15 -1.55
C ALA A 150 -16.12 -7.60 -2.04
N LYS A 151 -15.84 -7.79 -3.33
CA LYS A 151 -15.61 -9.12 -3.94
C LYS A 151 -14.42 -9.85 -3.31
N ALA A 152 -13.32 -9.16 -3.07
CA ALA A 152 -12.15 -9.75 -2.40
C ALA A 152 -12.50 -10.20 -0.97
N ARG A 153 -13.30 -9.40 -0.26
CA ARG A 153 -13.81 -9.73 1.08
C ARG A 153 -14.69 -10.96 1.08
N GLU A 154 -15.60 -11.10 0.11
CA GLU A 154 -16.45 -12.29 -0.08
C GLU A 154 -15.63 -13.56 -0.36
N LYS A 155 -14.49 -13.41 -1.03
CA LYS A 155 -13.54 -14.50 -1.30
C LYS A 155 -12.60 -14.80 -0.11
N ASP A 156 -12.83 -14.20 1.06
CA ASP A 156 -12.01 -14.34 2.27
C ASP A 156 -10.52 -13.96 2.03
N MET A 157 -10.29 -12.89 1.28
CA MET A 157 -8.99 -12.25 1.12
C MET A 157 -8.86 -11.05 2.07
N LEU A 158 -7.68 -10.82 2.62
CA LEU A 158 -7.40 -9.62 3.42
C LEU A 158 -7.48 -8.37 2.52
N THR A 159 -8.17 -7.34 3.00
CA THR A 159 -8.37 -6.11 2.22
C THR A 159 -7.75 -4.91 2.93
N THR A 160 -6.92 -4.14 2.19
CA THR A 160 -6.19 -2.98 2.73
C THR A 160 -6.31 -1.76 1.80
N PRO A 161 -7.54 -1.29 1.48
CA PRO A 161 -7.69 -0.22 0.50
C PRO A 161 -7.10 1.11 0.94
N TYR A 162 -6.53 1.84 -0.02
CA TYR A 162 -6.22 3.25 0.08
C TYR A 162 -7.49 4.08 0.09
N VAL A 163 -7.54 5.06 0.98
CA VAL A 163 -8.62 6.06 1.08
C VAL A 163 -8.02 7.47 1.12
N PHE A 164 -8.75 8.44 0.56
CA PHE A 164 -8.29 9.82 0.36
C PHE A 164 -9.27 10.84 0.93
N SER A 165 -10.40 10.38 1.47
CA SER A 165 -11.47 11.22 2.04
C SER A 165 -12.31 10.43 3.05
N GLU A 166 -13.09 11.15 3.85
CA GLU A 166 -14.09 10.57 4.75
C GLU A 166 -15.11 9.71 4.00
N LYS A 167 -15.58 10.20 2.84
CA LYS A 167 -16.55 9.48 2.01
C LYS A 167 -16.00 8.15 1.52
N GLU A 168 -14.76 8.13 1.06
CA GLU A 168 -14.11 6.90 0.58
C GLU A 168 -13.80 5.95 1.73
N ALA A 169 -13.38 6.46 2.89
CA ALA A 169 -13.13 5.65 4.09
C ALA A 169 -14.41 4.95 4.58
N ALA A 170 -15.54 5.68 4.65
CA ALA A 170 -16.82 5.10 4.99
C ALA A 170 -17.30 4.07 3.94
N ALA A 171 -17.15 4.38 2.64
CA ALA A 171 -17.56 3.48 1.56
C ALA A 171 -16.75 2.17 1.55
N MET A 172 -15.43 2.24 1.76
CA MET A 172 -14.59 1.05 1.89
C MET A 172 -14.94 0.23 3.14
N ALA A 173 -15.27 0.88 4.25
CA ALA A 173 -15.75 0.20 5.46
C ALA A 173 -17.09 -0.52 5.23
N ILE A 174 -18.04 0.09 4.48
CA ILE A 174 -19.30 -0.55 4.06
C ILE A 174 -19.03 -1.76 3.17
N ALA A 175 -18.06 -1.69 2.27
CA ALA A 175 -17.63 -2.81 1.43
C ALA A 175 -16.97 -3.95 2.23
N GLY A 176 -16.76 -3.78 3.53
CA GLY A 176 -16.18 -4.79 4.41
C GLY A 176 -14.66 -4.78 4.44
N ALA A 177 -14.02 -3.65 4.14
CA ALA A 177 -12.57 -3.51 4.29
C ALA A 177 -12.11 -3.87 5.70
N ASP A 178 -10.98 -4.57 5.78
CA ASP A 178 -10.38 -5.00 7.05
C ASP A 178 -9.49 -3.92 7.66
N ILE A 179 -8.74 -3.27 6.79
CA ILE A 179 -7.78 -2.21 7.14
C ILE A 179 -7.97 -1.09 6.14
N ILE A 180 -8.28 0.12 6.56
CA ILE A 180 -8.15 1.28 5.68
C ILE A 180 -6.74 1.85 5.77
N VAL A 181 -6.20 2.29 4.63
CA VAL A 181 -4.90 2.93 4.56
C VAL A 181 -5.09 4.39 4.15
N CYS A 182 -4.94 5.31 5.10
CA CYS A 182 -5.08 6.74 4.88
C CYS A 182 -3.92 7.27 4.03
N HIS A 183 -4.18 7.59 2.76
CA HIS A 183 -3.15 7.97 1.80
C HIS A 183 -2.98 9.49 1.73
N LEU A 184 -1.86 9.98 2.27
CA LEU A 184 -1.56 11.41 2.41
C LEU A 184 -0.78 12.01 1.22
N GLY A 185 -0.80 11.32 0.09
CA GLY A 185 -0.07 11.73 -1.12
C GLY A 185 1.20 10.91 -1.36
N LEU A 186 1.95 11.30 -2.39
CA LEU A 186 3.19 10.62 -2.75
C LEU A 186 4.29 10.91 -1.73
N THR A 187 5.07 9.88 -1.38
CA THR A 187 6.19 10.02 -0.45
C THR A 187 7.20 11.05 -0.95
N THR A 188 7.51 12.02 -0.09
CA THR A 188 8.53 13.04 -0.32
C THR A 188 9.95 12.50 -0.16
N GLY A 189 10.96 13.30 -0.52
CA GLY A 189 12.37 12.96 -0.31
C GLY A 189 12.97 12.03 -1.37
N GLY A 190 14.30 11.94 -1.34
CA GLY A 190 15.08 11.20 -2.32
C GLY A 190 15.16 11.89 -3.69
N THR A 191 15.65 11.16 -4.71
CA THR A 191 15.93 11.72 -6.04
C THR A 191 14.67 11.87 -6.91
N ILE A 192 13.61 11.12 -6.62
CA ILE A 192 12.36 11.09 -7.39
C ILE A 192 11.11 11.18 -6.48
N GLY A 193 11.25 11.73 -5.27
CA GLY A 193 10.15 11.99 -4.35
C GLY A 193 9.31 13.19 -4.78
N ALA A 194 8.05 13.22 -4.33
CA ALA A 194 7.19 14.38 -4.53
C ALA A 194 7.71 15.59 -3.75
N GLN A 195 7.46 16.78 -4.28
CA GLN A 195 7.74 18.05 -3.58
C GLN A 195 6.45 18.65 -3.00
N THR A 196 5.30 18.34 -3.61
CA THR A 196 3.99 18.76 -3.13
C THR A 196 3.42 17.71 -2.19
N ALA A 197 3.22 18.08 -0.93
CA ALA A 197 2.63 17.24 0.10
C ALA A 197 2.00 18.13 1.19
N PRO A 198 1.03 17.61 1.97
CA PRO A 198 0.59 18.28 3.19
C PRO A 198 1.76 18.42 4.19
N LYS A 199 1.65 19.34 5.14
CA LYS A 199 2.62 19.40 6.24
C LYS A 199 2.43 18.18 7.16
N LEU A 200 3.51 17.64 7.68
CA LEU A 200 3.44 16.47 8.59
C LEU A 200 2.53 16.75 9.80
N ALA A 201 2.58 17.98 10.33
CA ALA A 201 1.76 18.38 11.47
C ALA A 201 0.23 18.41 11.19
N ASP A 202 -0.18 18.51 9.93
CA ASP A 202 -1.60 18.54 9.54
C ASP A 202 -2.15 17.12 9.29
N CYS A 203 -1.27 16.15 9.06
CA CYS A 203 -1.63 14.78 8.71
C CYS A 203 -2.46 14.05 9.78
N PRO A 204 -2.18 14.18 11.10
CA PRO A 204 -2.97 13.52 12.14
C PRO A 204 -4.46 13.84 12.07
N ALA A 205 -4.81 15.10 11.81
CA ALA A 205 -6.21 15.54 11.71
C ALA A 205 -6.93 14.87 10.53
N HIS A 206 -6.28 14.75 9.37
CA HIS A 206 -6.84 14.04 8.22
C HIS A 206 -7.05 12.55 8.52
N ILE A 207 -6.05 11.90 9.11
CA ILE A 207 -6.13 10.48 9.47
C ILE A 207 -7.27 10.23 10.45
N ASP A 208 -7.36 11.02 11.53
CA ASP A 208 -8.41 10.85 12.54
C ASP A 208 -9.83 11.12 11.98
N THR A 209 -9.96 12.05 11.05
CA THR A 209 -11.24 12.35 10.39
C THR A 209 -11.68 11.18 9.51
N TRP A 210 -10.79 10.64 8.66
CA TRP A 210 -11.09 9.50 7.80
C TRP A 210 -11.30 8.21 8.61
N ALA A 211 -10.47 7.99 9.62
CA ALA A 211 -10.63 6.89 10.55
C ALA A 211 -11.98 6.91 11.27
N SER A 212 -12.41 8.09 11.76
CA SER A 212 -13.71 8.25 12.43
C SER A 212 -14.86 7.91 11.50
N ALA A 213 -14.80 8.31 10.22
CA ALA A 213 -15.80 7.95 9.23
C ALA A 213 -15.88 6.43 9.00
N ALA A 214 -14.75 5.73 8.89
CA ALA A 214 -14.73 4.27 8.76
C ALA A 214 -15.19 3.55 10.04
N LEU A 215 -14.77 4.01 11.21
CA LEU A 215 -15.14 3.45 12.52
C LEU A 215 -16.63 3.63 12.83
N SER A 216 -17.28 4.67 12.31
CA SER A 216 -18.75 4.82 12.43
C SER A 216 -19.52 3.72 11.72
N VAL A 217 -18.92 3.07 10.73
CA VAL A 217 -19.48 1.95 9.98
C VAL A 217 -19.06 0.60 10.59
N ASN A 218 -17.75 0.45 10.89
CA ASN A 218 -17.19 -0.78 11.43
C ASN A 218 -16.19 -0.44 12.54
N GLN A 219 -16.59 -0.68 13.79
CA GLN A 219 -15.76 -0.37 14.97
C GLN A 219 -14.50 -1.22 15.09
N ASP A 220 -14.44 -2.35 14.38
CA ASP A 220 -13.29 -3.26 14.38
C ASP A 220 -12.30 -3.02 13.24
N ILE A 221 -12.52 -2.00 12.40
CA ILE A 221 -11.64 -1.69 11.27
C ILE A 221 -10.28 -1.19 11.77
N LEU A 222 -9.21 -1.67 11.15
CA LEU A 222 -7.87 -1.18 11.44
C LEU A 222 -7.54 0.00 10.53
N VAL A 223 -6.65 0.88 11.00
CA VAL A 223 -6.28 2.11 10.29
C VAL A 223 -4.77 2.20 10.21
N LEU A 224 -4.22 2.34 9.00
CA LEU A 224 -2.80 2.60 8.79
C LEU A 224 -2.62 3.94 8.04
N ALA A 225 -1.49 4.61 8.30
CA ALA A 225 -1.10 5.80 7.57
C ALA A 225 -0.15 5.46 6.42
N HIS A 226 -0.20 6.23 5.31
CA HIS A 226 0.68 6.02 4.16
C HIS A 226 1.05 7.33 3.47
N GLY A 227 2.32 7.42 3.06
CA GLY A 227 2.77 8.37 2.05
C GLY A 227 2.87 9.83 2.50
N GLY A 228 2.88 10.73 1.52
CA GLY A 228 3.05 12.15 1.76
C GLY A 228 4.36 12.48 2.48
N PRO A 229 4.31 13.30 3.54
CA PRO A 229 5.49 13.69 4.30
C PRO A 229 6.05 12.58 5.21
N ILE A 230 5.38 11.44 5.31
CA ILE A 230 5.84 10.30 6.13
C ILE A 230 6.91 9.54 5.34
N ALA A 231 8.15 9.99 5.43
CA ALA A 231 9.26 9.50 4.62
C ALA A 231 10.24 8.60 5.40
N ASP A 232 10.24 8.68 6.72
CA ASP A 232 11.11 7.88 7.58
C ASP A 232 10.43 7.45 8.90
N PRO A 233 11.08 6.61 9.73
CA PRO A 233 10.50 6.12 10.97
C PRO A 233 10.11 7.21 11.98
N ALA A 234 10.83 8.33 12.02
CA ALA A 234 10.52 9.43 12.94
C ALA A 234 9.22 10.13 12.57
N ASP A 235 8.95 10.29 11.25
CA ASP A 235 7.68 10.82 10.76
C ASP A 235 6.51 9.89 11.13
N ALA A 236 6.70 8.56 10.94
CA ALA A 236 5.70 7.57 11.31
C ALA A 236 5.43 7.54 12.82
N ASP A 237 6.46 7.63 13.64
CA ASP A 237 6.34 7.75 15.11
C ASP A 237 5.57 9.02 15.51
N PHE A 238 5.84 10.15 14.84
CA PHE A 238 5.08 11.37 15.04
C PHE A 238 3.59 11.18 14.75
N ILE A 239 3.23 10.56 13.62
CA ILE A 239 1.84 10.24 13.28
C ILE A 239 1.19 9.36 14.34
N MET A 240 1.84 8.26 14.72
CA MET A 240 1.31 7.32 15.71
C MET A 240 1.04 8.01 17.07
N LYS A 241 1.92 8.92 17.49
CA LYS A 241 1.78 9.65 18.76
C LYS A 241 0.72 10.76 18.75
N ASN A 242 0.39 11.28 17.57
CA ASN A 242 -0.51 12.42 17.43
C ASN A 242 -1.87 12.07 16.80
N THR A 243 -2.16 10.79 16.57
CA THR A 243 -3.47 10.28 16.12
C THR A 243 -4.13 9.45 17.20
N ARG A 244 -5.47 9.39 17.18
CA ARG A 244 -6.27 8.58 18.10
C ARG A 244 -6.55 7.17 17.59
N HIS A 245 -6.56 6.99 16.27
CA HIS A 245 -7.08 5.79 15.62
C HIS A 245 -6.08 5.10 14.70
N CYS A 246 -4.86 5.63 14.52
CA CYS A 246 -3.85 5.00 13.69
C CYS A 246 -3.17 3.84 14.42
N HIS A 247 -3.14 2.66 13.79
CA HIS A 247 -2.57 1.43 14.33
C HIS A 247 -1.20 1.08 13.74
N GLY A 248 -0.69 1.89 12.81
CA GLY A 248 0.60 1.63 12.18
C GLY A 248 0.83 2.39 10.88
N PHE A 249 1.81 1.93 10.13
CA PHE A 249 2.28 2.59 8.93
C PHE A 249 2.41 1.60 7.76
N TYR A 250 1.96 2.02 6.59
CA TYR A 250 2.17 1.31 5.33
C TYR A 250 3.15 2.10 4.48
N GLY A 251 4.38 1.62 4.34
CA GLY A 251 5.42 2.29 3.57
C GLY A 251 5.64 1.64 2.21
N ALA A 252 5.94 2.44 1.20
CA ALA A 252 6.38 1.95 -0.11
C ALA A 252 7.75 2.55 -0.46
N SER A 253 7.80 3.79 -0.93
CA SER A 253 9.07 4.48 -1.19
C SER A 253 9.93 4.62 0.07
N SER A 254 9.33 4.80 1.23
CA SER A 254 10.02 4.88 2.53
C SER A 254 10.66 3.56 2.95
N MET A 255 10.05 2.41 2.59
CA MET A 255 10.57 1.08 2.93
C MET A 255 11.63 0.58 1.95
N GLU A 256 11.53 0.94 0.68
CA GLU A 256 12.32 0.36 -0.38
C GLU A 256 13.25 1.39 -1.05
N ARG A 257 12.69 2.36 -1.76
CA ARG A 257 13.45 3.29 -2.59
C ARG A 257 14.43 4.16 -1.80
N LEU A 258 13.96 4.84 -0.75
CA LEU A 258 14.79 5.76 0.03
C LEU A 258 15.97 5.06 0.72
N PRO A 259 15.80 3.89 1.38
CA PRO A 259 16.93 3.13 1.90
C PRO A 259 17.91 2.69 0.81
N VAL A 260 17.43 2.21 -0.34
CA VAL A 260 18.27 1.74 -1.46
C VAL A 260 19.07 2.90 -2.06
N GLU A 261 18.44 4.05 -2.33
CA GLU A 261 19.15 5.24 -2.82
C GLU A 261 20.32 5.64 -1.92
N ARG A 262 20.09 5.66 -0.60
CA ARG A 262 21.11 6.01 0.39
C ARG A 262 22.21 4.96 0.48
N ALA A 263 21.84 3.71 0.72
CA ALA A 263 22.79 2.64 0.98
C ALA A 263 23.70 2.36 -0.21
N LEU A 264 23.17 2.28 -1.43
CA LEU A 264 23.98 2.03 -2.63
C LEU A 264 24.93 3.22 -2.94
N THR A 265 24.40 4.45 -2.85
CA THR A 265 25.20 5.64 -3.08
C THR A 265 26.38 5.74 -2.11
N ASP A 266 26.11 5.53 -0.82
CA ASP A 266 27.15 5.61 0.21
C ASP A 266 28.17 4.47 0.09
N GLN A 267 27.72 3.28 -0.29
CA GLN A 267 28.62 2.15 -0.51
C GLN A 267 29.58 2.41 -1.68
N VAL A 268 29.08 2.94 -2.80
CA VAL A 268 29.93 3.32 -3.95
C VAL A 268 30.92 4.42 -3.55
N ARG A 269 30.49 5.43 -2.81
CA ARG A 269 31.39 6.49 -2.32
C ARG A 269 32.54 5.92 -1.47
N LYS A 270 32.26 4.95 -0.59
CA LYS A 270 33.28 4.27 0.23
C LYS A 270 34.29 3.55 -0.65
N PHE A 271 33.84 2.80 -1.67
CA PHE A 271 34.74 2.15 -2.63
C PHE A 271 35.61 3.19 -3.41
N LYS A 272 35.01 4.29 -3.85
CA LYS A 272 35.72 5.35 -4.56
C LYS A 272 36.74 6.10 -3.69
N ALA A 273 36.58 6.08 -2.37
CA ALA A 273 37.49 6.67 -1.42
C ALA A 273 38.74 5.78 -1.11
N ILE A 274 38.80 4.55 -1.65
CA ILE A 274 39.99 3.71 -1.53
C ILE A 274 41.11 4.39 -2.34
N GLY A 275 42.21 4.75 -1.65
CA GLY A 275 43.36 5.41 -2.28
C GLY A 275 43.98 4.53 -3.36
N ALA A 276 44.34 5.14 -4.49
CA ALA A 276 45.21 4.51 -5.47
C ALA A 276 46.58 4.32 -4.83
N ARG A 277 47.19 3.12 -4.95
CA ARG A 277 48.57 2.85 -4.54
C ARG A 277 49.52 3.37 -5.60
#